data_4890c534e9f65a11c2e431e216c6a07f
#
_entry.id   4890c534e9f65a11c2e431e216c6a07f
#
_cell.length_a   1.000
_cell.length_b   1.000
_cell.length_c   1.000
_cell.angle_alpha   90.00
_cell.angle_beta   90.00
_cell.angle_gamma   90.00
#
_symmetry.space_group_name_H-M   'P 1'
#
loop_
_entity.id
_entity.type
_entity.pdbx_description
1 polymer ?
#
loop_
_entity_poly.entity_id
_entity_poly.type
_entity_poly.pdbx_seq_one_letter_code
_entity_poly.pdbx_strand_id
1 'polypeptide(L)'
;MRKVWIEVALNGAWSRKLQPRIPDTVEAIVADGIACAKAGAAIVHTHAYQDGRHTFDWQVYARIIEGIRAAIDVPVYPSYPATEPGMTAEQRFAHVEKLVERGLLEFAVVDPGSVNFTTAITTAESKPAFTYLNPEAHVRHALAFAARHGLPPAFAIYEPGFTRAGAALARAAKVKTPLYRFMFSQSFAFGFPPKPYALAAHVALLQELDATAPWMIAGLSVDVRPLIAETVARGGHVRVGLEDAPLGTQTGNVAWVEEAVRLVREAGGELATAADVRAALK
;
A
#
# COMPACT_ATOMS: atom_id res chain seq x y z
N MET A 1 -13.69 21.15 5.68
CA MET A 1 -12.30 20.76 5.36
C MET A 1 -12.32 19.34 4.82
N ARG A 2 -11.43 19.00 3.88
CA ARG A 2 -11.36 17.65 3.32
C ARG A 2 -10.62 16.74 4.30
N LYS A 3 -11.21 15.56 4.57
CA LYS A 3 -10.60 14.57 5.46
C LYS A 3 -9.47 13.82 4.76
N VAL A 4 -8.31 13.72 5.41
CA VAL A 4 -7.12 13.07 4.89
C VAL A 4 -6.97 11.70 5.55
N TRP A 5 -6.88 10.65 4.74
CA TRP A 5 -6.59 9.31 5.22
C TRP A 5 -5.10 9.17 5.49
N ILE A 6 -4.77 8.53 6.60
CA ILE A 6 -3.42 8.05 6.86
C ILE A 6 -3.46 6.54 6.82
N GLU A 7 -2.71 5.96 5.90
CA GLU A 7 -2.44 4.52 5.84
C GLU A 7 -1.08 4.25 6.48
N VAL A 8 -0.99 3.25 7.33
CA VAL A 8 0.28 2.74 7.81
C VAL A 8 0.63 1.42 7.15
N ALA A 9 1.85 1.30 6.61
CA ALA A 9 2.42 0.08 6.06
C ALA A 9 3.48 -0.45 7.02
N LEU A 10 3.12 -1.48 7.80
CA LEU A 10 3.85 -1.83 9.01
C LEU A 10 5.26 -2.38 8.78
N ASN A 11 5.47 -3.23 7.76
CA ASN A 11 6.71 -4.00 7.72
C ASN A 11 7.24 -4.34 6.31
N GLY A 12 6.39 -4.51 5.28
CA GLY A 12 6.82 -4.97 3.97
C GLY A 12 7.43 -6.37 3.99
N ALA A 13 8.06 -6.77 2.90
CA ALA A 13 8.81 -8.03 2.79
C ALA A 13 10.29 -7.87 3.22
N TRP A 14 10.58 -6.92 4.09
CA TRP A 14 11.95 -6.64 4.54
C TRP A 14 12.40 -7.61 5.63
N SER A 15 13.70 -7.88 5.69
CA SER A 15 14.30 -8.52 6.86
C SER A 15 14.68 -7.48 7.92
N ARG A 16 14.78 -7.86 9.18
CA ARG A 16 15.30 -7.00 10.25
C ARG A 16 16.74 -6.53 10.01
N LYS A 17 17.49 -7.22 9.17
CA LYS A 17 18.82 -6.77 8.76
C LYS A 17 18.74 -5.49 7.92
N LEU A 18 17.72 -5.37 7.07
CA LEU A 18 17.51 -4.20 6.20
C LEU A 18 16.68 -3.12 6.89
N GLN A 19 15.69 -3.52 7.67
CA GLN A 19 14.77 -2.63 8.37
C GLN A 19 14.62 -3.07 9.84
N PRO A 20 15.50 -2.59 10.74
CA PRO A 20 15.66 -3.19 12.07
C PRO A 20 14.44 -3.14 12.97
N ARG A 21 13.52 -2.21 12.73
CA ARG A 21 12.37 -1.93 13.57
C ARG A 21 11.07 -2.58 13.10
N ILE A 22 11.08 -3.37 12.03
CA ILE A 22 9.85 -4.03 11.54
C ILE A 22 9.30 -5.01 12.58
N PRO A 23 7.97 -5.06 12.77
CA PRO A 23 7.33 -6.15 13.48
C PRO A 23 7.34 -7.41 12.58
N ASP A 24 7.88 -8.52 13.09
CA ASP A 24 8.11 -9.78 12.37
C ASP A 24 7.55 -11.02 13.08
N THR A 25 6.65 -10.82 14.03
CA THR A 25 5.81 -11.85 14.65
C THR A 25 4.35 -11.41 14.66
N VAL A 26 3.42 -12.35 14.76
CA VAL A 26 1.97 -12.05 14.81
C VAL A 26 1.67 -11.07 15.94
N GLU A 27 2.19 -11.31 17.12
CA GLU A 27 1.95 -10.49 18.31
C GLU A 27 2.50 -9.06 18.14
N ALA A 28 3.71 -8.94 17.58
CA ALA A 28 4.33 -7.63 17.33
C ALA A 28 3.57 -6.85 16.24
N ILE A 29 3.13 -7.51 15.16
CA ILE A 29 2.34 -6.90 14.09
C ILE A 29 1.00 -6.41 14.62
N VAL A 30 0.32 -7.23 15.43
CA VAL A 30 -0.96 -6.86 16.05
C VAL A 30 -0.79 -5.67 16.98
N ALA A 31 0.20 -5.70 17.87
CA ALA A 31 0.45 -4.62 18.82
C ALA A 31 0.79 -3.30 18.10
N ASP A 32 1.64 -3.35 17.07
CA ASP A 32 2.06 -2.18 16.32
C ASP A 32 0.89 -1.62 15.47
N GLY A 33 0.11 -2.48 14.82
CA GLY A 33 -1.09 -2.08 14.07
C GLY A 33 -2.13 -1.37 14.94
N ILE A 34 -2.39 -1.89 16.16
CA ILE A 34 -3.28 -1.25 17.15
C ILE A 34 -2.73 0.11 17.57
N ALA A 35 -1.43 0.19 17.87
CA ALA A 35 -0.79 1.43 18.31
C ALA A 35 -0.84 2.50 17.20
N CYS A 36 -0.55 2.13 15.94
CA CYS A 36 -0.62 3.02 14.78
C CYS A 36 -2.05 3.52 14.51
N ALA A 37 -3.06 2.63 14.62
CA ALA A 37 -4.45 3.04 14.46
C ALA A 37 -4.88 4.02 15.55
N LYS A 38 -4.47 3.80 16.81
CA LYS A 38 -4.69 4.75 17.92
C LYS A 38 -3.96 6.09 17.73
N ALA A 39 -2.80 6.08 17.06
CA ALA A 39 -2.05 7.28 16.73
C ALA A 39 -2.66 8.10 15.58
N GLY A 40 -3.62 7.54 14.83
CA GLY A 40 -4.37 8.23 13.79
C GLY A 40 -4.34 7.59 12.39
N ALA A 41 -3.80 6.38 12.24
CA ALA A 41 -3.92 5.65 11.00
C ALA A 41 -5.36 5.15 10.81
N ALA A 42 -5.96 5.46 9.65
CA ALA A 42 -7.31 5.04 9.29
C ALA A 42 -7.32 3.74 8.46
N ILE A 43 -6.18 3.28 8.01
CA ILE A 43 -5.97 2.04 7.24
C ILE A 43 -4.65 1.40 7.69
N VAL A 44 -4.62 0.08 7.82
CA VAL A 44 -3.41 -0.69 8.14
C VAL A 44 -3.10 -1.66 7.00
N HIS A 45 -1.90 -1.57 6.46
CA HIS A 45 -1.33 -2.55 5.54
C HIS A 45 -0.23 -3.34 6.22
N THR A 46 -0.20 -4.65 5.97
CA THR A 46 0.81 -5.52 6.59
C THR A 46 1.16 -6.72 5.73
N HIS A 47 2.38 -7.17 5.86
CA HIS A 47 2.84 -8.48 5.46
C HIS A 47 2.78 -9.43 6.66
N ALA A 48 2.44 -10.70 6.42
CA ALA A 48 2.41 -11.69 7.47
C ALA A 48 3.81 -12.27 7.72
N TYR A 49 4.14 -12.39 8.99
CA TYR A 49 5.35 -13.06 9.45
C TYR A 49 5.00 -14.08 10.51
N GLN A 50 5.68 -15.22 10.44
CA GLN A 50 5.67 -16.24 11.48
C GLN A 50 7.11 -16.58 11.82
N ASP A 51 7.45 -16.45 13.11
CA ASP A 51 8.80 -16.73 13.63
C ASP A 51 9.92 -16.02 12.85
N GLY A 52 9.73 -14.73 12.54
CA GLY A 52 10.67 -13.90 11.80
C GLY A 52 10.76 -14.20 10.30
N ARG A 53 9.89 -15.06 9.76
CA ARG A 53 9.86 -15.40 8.34
C ARG A 53 8.61 -14.90 7.67
N HIS A 54 8.77 -14.21 6.56
CA HIS A 54 7.66 -13.78 5.73
C HIS A 54 6.86 -14.98 5.20
N THR A 55 5.53 -14.90 5.23
CA THR A 55 4.62 -15.95 4.79
C THR A 55 3.39 -15.39 4.10
N PHE A 56 2.75 -16.22 3.26
CA PHE A 56 1.45 -15.95 2.66
C PHE A 56 0.36 -16.91 3.19
N ASP A 57 0.60 -17.53 4.34
CA ASP A 57 -0.41 -18.34 5.01
C ASP A 57 -1.59 -17.47 5.46
N TRP A 58 -2.77 -17.75 4.90
CA TRP A 58 -3.99 -17.01 5.21
C TRP A 58 -4.39 -17.09 6.69
N GLN A 59 -4.04 -18.17 7.39
CA GLN A 59 -4.35 -18.32 8.83
C GLN A 59 -3.51 -17.37 9.68
N VAL A 60 -2.26 -17.11 9.27
CA VAL A 60 -1.41 -16.11 9.91
C VAL A 60 -1.99 -14.70 9.68
N TYR A 61 -2.36 -14.38 8.44
CA TYR A 61 -3.03 -13.11 8.14
C TYR A 61 -4.35 -12.96 8.91
N ALA A 62 -5.17 -14.02 9.00
CA ALA A 62 -6.43 -13.98 9.73
C ALA A 62 -6.19 -13.62 11.21
N ARG A 63 -5.23 -14.27 11.88
CA ARG A 63 -4.87 -13.95 13.27
C ARG A 63 -4.43 -12.49 13.45
N ILE A 64 -3.66 -11.96 12.51
CA ILE A 64 -3.22 -10.55 12.53
C ILE A 64 -4.43 -9.62 12.39
N ILE A 65 -5.27 -9.82 11.37
CA ILE A 65 -6.43 -8.97 11.08
C ILE A 65 -7.44 -9.01 12.23
N GLU A 66 -7.80 -10.22 12.68
CA GLU A 66 -8.72 -10.43 13.80
C GLU A 66 -8.17 -9.82 15.09
N GLY A 67 -6.86 -10.00 15.36
CA GLY A 67 -6.21 -9.42 16.54
C GLY A 67 -6.24 -7.90 16.58
N ILE A 68 -5.96 -7.23 15.46
CA ILE A 68 -6.04 -5.77 15.35
C ILE A 68 -7.50 -5.32 15.52
N ARG A 69 -8.45 -5.94 14.79
CA ARG A 69 -9.86 -5.56 14.78
C ARG A 69 -10.58 -5.83 16.11
N ALA A 70 -10.11 -6.78 16.89
CA ALA A 70 -10.64 -7.02 18.24
C ALA A 70 -10.41 -5.82 19.19
N ALA A 71 -9.37 -5.02 18.94
CA ALA A 71 -9.02 -3.88 19.80
C ALA A 71 -9.42 -2.54 19.21
N ILE A 72 -9.51 -2.41 17.89
CA ILE A 72 -9.84 -1.16 17.19
C ILE A 72 -10.47 -1.44 15.84
N ASP A 73 -11.56 -0.73 15.52
CA ASP A 73 -12.24 -0.84 14.23
C ASP A 73 -11.48 -0.08 13.14
N VAL A 74 -10.65 -0.78 12.40
CA VAL A 74 -9.84 -0.24 11.29
C VAL A 74 -9.76 -1.25 10.14
N PRO A 75 -9.84 -0.81 8.87
CA PRO A 75 -9.52 -1.66 7.73
C PRO A 75 -8.07 -2.16 7.80
N VAL A 76 -7.91 -3.48 7.71
CA VAL A 76 -6.59 -4.13 7.63
C VAL A 76 -6.55 -4.96 6.37
N TYR A 77 -5.50 -4.85 5.57
CA TYR A 77 -5.39 -5.64 4.35
C TYR A 77 -3.98 -6.21 4.12
N PRO A 78 -3.89 -7.40 3.47
CA PRO A 78 -2.66 -8.13 3.26
C PRO A 78 -1.89 -7.64 2.04
N SER A 79 -0.67 -8.14 1.87
CA SER A 79 0.07 -8.20 0.62
C SER A 79 -0.19 -9.53 -0.12
N TYR A 80 0.42 -9.72 -1.29
CA TYR A 80 0.42 -10.96 -2.07
C TYR A 80 1.81 -11.24 -2.67
N PRO A 81 2.13 -12.51 -3.02
CA PRO A 81 3.46 -12.87 -3.50
C PRO A 81 3.80 -12.25 -4.85
N ALA A 82 5.08 -12.03 -5.09
CA ALA A 82 5.57 -11.82 -6.44
C ALA A 82 5.24 -13.04 -7.31
N THR A 83 5.02 -12.82 -8.61
CA THR A 83 4.76 -13.93 -9.54
C THR A 83 6.03 -14.73 -9.77
N GLU A 84 5.95 -16.04 -9.58
CA GLU A 84 7.00 -16.99 -9.90
C GLU A 84 6.72 -17.67 -11.26
N PRO A 85 7.74 -18.19 -11.96
CA PRO A 85 7.54 -18.92 -13.19
C PRO A 85 6.56 -20.09 -13.01
N GLY A 86 5.50 -20.15 -13.82
CA GLY A 86 4.49 -21.20 -13.77
C GLY A 86 3.41 -20.99 -12.70
N MET A 87 3.49 -19.97 -11.85
CA MET A 87 2.45 -19.66 -10.89
C MET A 87 1.17 -19.17 -11.58
N THR A 88 0.03 -19.78 -11.27
CA THR A 88 -1.26 -19.31 -11.78
C THR A 88 -1.79 -18.14 -10.94
N ALA A 89 -2.77 -17.41 -11.47
CA ALA A 89 -3.41 -16.32 -10.72
C ALA A 89 -4.12 -16.85 -9.46
N GLU A 90 -4.80 -17.98 -9.57
CA GLU A 90 -5.49 -18.62 -8.45
C GLU A 90 -4.53 -18.98 -7.32
N GLN A 91 -3.39 -19.57 -7.66
CA GLN A 91 -2.34 -19.88 -6.67
C GLN A 91 -1.81 -18.62 -5.98
N ARG A 92 -1.59 -17.56 -6.78
CA ARG A 92 -1.06 -16.30 -6.28
C ARG A 92 -1.97 -15.61 -5.28
N PHE A 93 -3.28 -15.63 -5.54
CA PHE A 93 -4.27 -14.93 -4.73
C PHE A 93 -5.04 -15.83 -3.75
N ALA A 94 -4.70 -17.12 -3.65
CA ALA A 94 -5.42 -18.10 -2.84
C ALA A 94 -5.63 -17.66 -1.37
N HIS A 95 -4.63 -17.04 -0.74
CA HIS A 95 -4.75 -16.56 0.64
C HIS A 95 -5.70 -15.34 0.73
N VAL A 96 -5.71 -14.46 -0.27
CA VAL A 96 -6.63 -13.30 -0.34
C VAL A 96 -8.07 -13.80 -0.48
N GLU A 97 -8.31 -14.79 -1.33
CA GLU A 97 -9.63 -15.40 -1.51
C GLU A 97 -10.15 -16.00 -0.21
N LYS A 98 -9.30 -16.75 0.53
CA LYS A 98 -9.66 -17.30 1.85
C LYS A 98 -10.00 -16.22 2.87
N LEU A 99 -9.29 -15.11 2.89
CA LEU A 99 -9.57 -13.99 3.79
C LEU A 99 -10.90 -13.31 3.44
N VAL A 100 -11.22 -13.17 2.15
CA VAL A 100 -12.51 -12.62 1.70
C VAL A 100 -13.66 -13.54 2.05
N GLU A 101 -13.54 -14.86 1.84
CA GLU A 101 -14.54 -15.86 2.25
C GLU A 101 -14.88 -15.77 3.74
N ARG A 102 -13.95 -15.34 4.58
CA ARG A 102 -14.13 -15.11 6.01
C ARG A 102 -14.62 -13.71 6.38
N GLY A 103 -14.85 -12.84 5.41
CA GLY A 103 -15.26 -11.43 5.65
C GLY A 103 -14.18 -10.57 6.29
N LEU A 104 -12.91 -10.94 6.12
CA LEU A 104 -11.78 -10.24 6.75
C LEU A 104 -11.20 -9.10 5.93
N LEU A 105 -11.57 -8.96 4.65
CA LEU A 105 -11.00 -7.92 3.79
C LEU A 105 -12.02 -6.88 3.36
N GLU A 106 -11.57 -5.65 3.28
CA GLU A 106 -12.33 -4.49 2.80
C GLU A 106 -11.71 -3.86 1.54
N PHE A 107 -10.50 -4.32 1.15
CA PHE A 107 -9.79 -3.91 -0.05
C PHE A 107 -9.32 -5.13 -0.83
N ALA A 108 -9.26 -5.00 -2.16
CA ALA A 108 -8.52 -5.91 -3.01
C ALA A 108 -7.17 -5.30 -3.36
N VAL A 109 -6.07 -6.01 -3.09
CA VAL A 109 -4.74 -5.55 -3.48
C VAL A 109 -4.47 -5.94 -4.92
N VAL A 110 -4.17 -4.96 -5.77
CA VAL A 110 -3.90 -5.18 -7.20
C VAL A 110 -2.84 -4.19 -7.68
N ASP A 111 -1.74 -4.66 -8.22
CA ASP A 111 -0.74 -3.80 -8.84
C ASP A 111 -0.82 -3.95 -10.37
N PRO A 112 -1.23 -2.89 -11.10
CA PRO A 112 -1.66 -3.01 -12.49
C PRO A 112 -0.51 -2.93 -13.50
N GLY A 113 0.65 -3.49 -13.17
CA GLY A 113 1.80 -3.53 -14.07
C GLY A 113 3.03 -4.18 -13.46
N SER A 114 4.05 -4.41 -14.28
CA SER A 114 5.34 -4.99 -13.91
C SER A 114 6.44 -3.96 -13.97
N VAL A 115 7.44 -4.07 -13.08
CA VAL A 115 8.53 -3.10 -12.98
C VAL A 115 9.83 -3.76 -12.50
N ASN A 116 10.98 -3.23 -12.93
CA ASN A 116 12.28 -3.65 -12.44
C ASN A 116 12.71 -2.80 -11.23
N PHE A 117 13.10 -3.46 -10.14
CA PHE A 117 13.66 -2.81 -8.97
C PHE A 117 15.17 -2.56 -9.15
N THR A 118 15.53 -1.82 -10.20
CA THR A 118 16.91 -1.44 -10.48
C THR A 118 17.39 -0.41 -9.46
N THR A 119 18.59 -0.61 -8.93
CA THR A 119 19.27 0.33 -8.02
C THR A 119 20.64 0.72 -8.58
N ALA A 120 21.23 1.78 -8.06
CA ALA A 120 22.59 2.14 -8.39
C ALA A 120 23.60 1.00 -8.07
N ILE A 121 23.35 0.24 -7.00
CA ILE A 121 24.19 -0.91 -6.60
C ILE A 121 24.07 -2.04 -7.63
N THR A 122 22.86 -2.44 -8.02
CA THR A 122 22.68 -3.51 -9.02
C THR A 122 23.30 -3.13 -10.35
N THR A 123 23.22 -1.86 -10.74
CA THR A 123 23.84 -1.33 -11.96
C THR A 123 25.38 -1.37 -11.87
N ALA A 124 25.95 -0.88 -10.78
CA ALA A 124 27.41 -0.84 -10.58
C ALA A 124 28.03 -2.24 -10.49
N GLU A 125 27.33 -3.20 -9.90
CA GLU A 125 27.79 -4.59 -9.75
C GLU A 125 27.41 -5.48 -10.95
N SER A 126 26.79 -4.92 -11.99
CA SER A 126 26.28 -5.65 -13.16
C SER A 126 25.39 -6.86 -12.79
N LYS A 127 24.65 -6.74 -11.66
CA LYS A 127 23.70 -7.75 -11.21
C LYS A 127 22.32 -7.46 -11.77
N PRO A 128 21.54 -8.49 -12.16
CA PRO A 128 20.16 -8.29 -12.57
C PRO A 128 19.35 -7.74 -11.38
N ALA A 129 18.49 -6.76 -11.66
CA ALA A 129 17.51 -6.28 -10.70
C ALA A 129 16.41 -7.31 -10.50
N PHE A 130 15.77 -7.28 -9.33
CA PHE A 130 14.52 -8.01 -9.13
C PHE A 130 13.44 -7.42 -10.04
N THR A 131 12.79 -8.28 -10.82
CA THR A 131 11.63 -7.90 -11.62
C THR A 131 10.36 -8.22 -10.84
N TYR A 132 9.62 -7.18 -10.45
CA TYR A 132 8.29 -7.35 -9.87
C TYR A 132 7.30 -7.59 -11.01
N LEU A 133 6.97 -8.86 -11.21
CA LEU A 133 6.17 -9.31 -12.34
C LEU A 133 4.68 -9.39 -11.96
N ASN A 134 3.86 -8.64 -12.69
CA ASN A 134 2.40 -8.66 -12.62
C ASN A 134 1.82 -8.87 -14.01
N PRO A 135 1.71 -10.12 -14.48
CA PRO A 135 1.11 -10.43 -15.79
C PRO A 135 -0.31 -9.89 -15.86
N GLU A 136 -0.71 -9.34 -17.00
CA GLU A 136 -2.06 -8.77 -17.16
C GLU A 136 -3.17 -9.79 -16.84
N ALA A 137 -2.96 -11.07 -17.14
CA ALA A 137 -3.91 -12.13 -16.78
C ALA A 137 -4.13 -12.21 -15.26
N HIS A 138 -3.08 -12.05 -14.45
CA HIS A 138 -3.18 -12.03 -12.99
C HIS A 138 -3.89 -10.76 -12.48
N VAL A 139 -3.60 -9.60 -13.09
CA VAL A 139 -4.31 -8.34 -12.79
C VAL A 139 -5.80 -8.47 -13.09
N ARG A 140 -6.16 -9.03 -14.26
CA ARG A 140 -7.56 -9.27 -14.64
C ARG A 140 -8.27 -10.23 -13.69
N HIS A 141 -7.59 -11.30 -13.27
CA HIS A 141 -8.13 -12.24 -12.26
C HIS A 141 -8.44 -11.52 -10.94
N ALA A 142 -7.49 -10.75 -10.41
CA ALA A 142 -7.67 -10.01 -9.16
C ALA A 142 -8.79 -8.96 -9.27
N LEU A 143 -8.91 -8.25 -10.39
CA LEU A 143 -9.99 -7.30 -10.63
C LEU A 143 -11.37 -7.98 -10.78
N ALA A 144 -11.44 -9.12 -11.47
CA ALA A 144 -12.67 -9.90 -11.56
C ALA A 144 -13.10 -10.42 -10.18
N PHE A 145 -12.13 -10.84 -9.35
CA PHE A 145 -12.37 -11.20 -7.96
C PHE A 145 -12.88 -10.02 -7.14
N ALA A 146 -12.23 -8.85 -7.25
CA ALA A 146 -12.66 -7.62 -6.58
C ALA A 146 -14.09 -7.23 -6.96
N ALA A 147 -14.44 -7.31 -8.25
CA ALA A 147 -15.80 -7.02 -8.75
C ALA A 147 -16.85 -7.97 -8.13
N ARG A 148 -16.57 -9.29 -8.11
CA ARG A 148 -17.49 -10.28 -7.53
C ARG A 148 -17.81 -10.04 -6.06
N HIS A 149 -16.82 -9.56 -5.30
CA HIS A 149 -16.95 -9.36 -3.85
C HIS A 149 -17.22 -7.90 -3.46
N GLY A 150 -17.37 -7.00 -4.44
CA GLY A 150 -17.63 -5.57 -4.21
C GLY A 150 -16.50 -4.88 -3.44
N LEU A 151 -15.25 -5.33 -3.60
CA LEU A 151 -14.09 -4.76 -2.97
C LEU A 151 -13.47 -3.64 -3.82
N PRO A 152 -13.18 -2.46 -3.27
CA PRO A 152 -12.41 -1.45 -3.98
C PRO A 152 -10.97 -1.92 -4.15
N PRO A 153 -10.39 -1.87 -5.37
CA PRO A 153 -8.99 -2.17 -5.58
C PRO A 153 -8.08 -1.10 -4.98
N ALA A 154 -6.97 -1.51 -4.39
CA ALA A 154 -5.89 -0.62 -3.95
C ALA A 154 -4.67 -0.87 -4.85
N PHE A 155 -4.37 0.09 -5.74
CA PHE A 155 -3.28 0.01 -6.71
C PHE A 155 -1.98 0.59 -6.15
N ALA A 156 -0.86 -0.12 -6.26
CA ALA A 156 0.46 0.49 -6.13
C ALA A 156 0.94 0.93 -7.52
N ILE A 157 1.13 2.23 -7.68
CA ILE A 157 1.49 2.88 -8.93
C ILE A 157 2.98 3.18 -8.92
N TYR A 158 3.79 2.19 -9.34
CA TYR A 158 5.24 2.33 -9.45
C TYR A 158 5.65 3.15 -10.66
N GLU A 159 4.90 3.06 -11.76
CA GLU A 159 5.14 3.79 -13.00
C GLU A 159 3.88 4.54 -13.43
N PRO A 160 3.98 5.70 -14.09
CA PRO A 160 2.80 6.41 -14.62
C PRO A 160 1.92 5.56 -15.54
N GLY A 161 2.53 4.61 -16.27
CA GLY A 161 1.82 3.64 -17.10
C GLY A 161 0.85 2.75 -16.32
N PHE A 162 1.13 2.49 -15.03
CA PHE A 162 0.23 1.70 -14.18
C PHE A 162 -1.10 2.44 -13.91
N THR A 163 -1.07 3.76 -13.78
CA THR A 163 -2.30 4.57 -13.66
C THR A 163 -3.19 4.37 -14.89
N ARG A 164 -2.61 4.40 -16.09
CA ARG A 164 -3.34 4.22 -17.36
C ARG A 164 -3.90 2.78 -17.49
N ALA A 165 -3.05 1.78 -17.26
CA ALA A 165 -3.46 0.38 -17.33
C ALA A 165 -4.49 0.05 -16.26
N GLY A 166 -4.27 0.48 -15.01
CA GLY A 166 -5.18 0.27 -13.89
C GLY A 166 -6.56 0.87 -14.12
N ALA A 167 -6.62 2.11 -14.58
CA ALA A 167 -7.90 2.78 -14.90
C ALA A 167 -8.66 2.05 -16.02
N ALA A 168 -7.97 1.63 -17.09
CA ALA A 168 -8.60 0.91 -18.19
C ALA A 168 -9.12 -0.48 -17.77
N LEU A 169 -8.31 -1.24 -17.02
CA LEU A 169 -8.65 -2.58 -16.56
C LEU A 169 -9.76 -2.55 -15.50
N ALA A 170 -9.71 -1.60 -14.56
CA ALA A 170 -10.76 -1.40 -13.55
C ALA A 170 -12.12 -1.09 -14.19
N ARG A 171 -12.12 -0.20 -15.19
CA ARG A 171 -13.34 0.14 -15.94
C ARG A 171 -13.89 -1.08 -16.69
N ALA A 172 -13.02 -1.85 -17.35
CA ALA A 172 -13.41 -3.07 -18.06
C ALA A 172 -13.98 -4.14 -17.11
N ALA A 173 -13.42 -4.27 -15.92
CA ALA A 173 -13.87 -5.22 -14.90
C ALA A 173 -15.09 -4.71 -14.10
N LYS A 174 -15.51 -3.43 -14.28
CA LYS A 174 -16.60 -2.80 -13.55
C LYS A 174 -16.46 -2.86 -12.03
N VAL A 175 -15.24 -2.71 -11.54
CA VAL A 175 -14.97 -2.64 -10.10
C VAL A 175 -15.35 -1.29 -9.54
N LYS A 176 -15.47 -1.19 -8.22
CA LYS A 176 -15.55 0.09 -7.50
C LYS A 176 -14.32 0.94 -7.80
N THR A 177 -14.46 2.25 -7.58
CA THR A 177 -13.36 3.20 -7.79
C THR A 177 -12.10 2.78 -7.05
N PRO A 178 -10.97 2.57 -7.75
CA PRO A 178 -9.72 2.17 -7.13
C PRO A 178 -9.10 3.28 -6.29
N LEU A 179 -8.37 2.90 -5.23
CA LEU A 179 -7.44 3.78 -4.53
C LEU A 179 -6.08 3.72 -5.25
N TYR A 180 -5.55 4.87 -5.69
CA TYR A 180 -4.25 4.96 -6.36
C TYR A 180 -3.17 5.40 -5.37
N ARG A 181 -2.20 4.52 -5.09
CA ARG A 181 -1.02 4.82 -4.27
C ARG A 181 0.15 5.15 -5.18
N PHE A 182 0.54 6.42 -5.27
CA PHE A 182 1.69 6.86 -6.05
C PHE A 182 2.97 6.50 -5.31
N MET A 183 3.68 5.49 -5.81
CA MET A 183 4.89 4.95 -5.19
C MET A 183 6.10 5.76 -5.64
N PHE A 184 6.67 6.53 -4.72
CA PHE A 184 7.92 7.26 -4.96
C PHE A 184 9.11 6.44 -4.48
N SER A 185 10.26 6.63 -5.13
CA SER A 185 11.53 6.12 -4.63
C SER A 185 12.69 7.02 -5.05
N GLN A 186 13.74 6.99 -4.25
CA GLN A 186 15.03 7.59 -4.60
C GLN A 186 16.12 6.53 -4.75
N SER A 187 15.93 5.38 -4.11
CA SER A 187 16.84 4.25 -4.14
C SER A 187 16.63 3.34 -5.34
N PHE A 188 15.38 3.19 -5.76
CA PHE A 188 15.00 2.42 -6.94
C PHE A 188 14.73 3.36 -8.12
N ALA A 189 15.07 2.89 -9.33
CA ALA A 189 14.99 3.70 -10.55
C ALA A 189 13.60 3.69 -11.23
N PHE A 190 12.58 3.12 -10.60
CA PHE A 190 11.23 3.19 -11.13
C PHE A 190 10.59 4.57 -10.91
N GLY A 191 9.62 4.91 -11.75
CA GLY A 191 8.74 6.07 -11.60
C GLY A 191 9.47 7.37 -11.32
N PHE A 192 9.22 7.93 -10.14
CA PHE A 192 9.72 9.25 -9.78
C PHE A 192 10.30 9.31 -8.36
N PRO A 193 11.30 10.20 -8.13
CA PRO A 193 11.66 10.60 -6.76
C PRO A 193 10.54 11.44 -6.12
N PRO A 194 10.48 11.56 -4.77
CA PRO A 194 9.45 12.32 -4.07
C PRO A 194 9.68 13.84 -4.22
N LYS A 195 9.31 14.37 -5.38
CA LYS A 195 9.44 15.78 -5.73
C LYS A 195 8.09 16.37 -6.16
N PRO A 196 7.87 17.68 -5.95
CA PRO A 196 6.61 18.35 -6.32
C PRO A 196 6.19 18.13 -7.78
N TYR A 197 7.14 18.20 -8.73
CA TYR A 197 6.85 17.96 -10.15
C TYR A 197 6.32 16.54 -10.40
N ALA A 198 6.83 15.57 -9.68
CA ALA A 198 6.48 14.17 -9.81
C ALA A 198 5.06 13.91 -9.27
N LEU A 199 4.73 14.49 -8.12
CA LEU A 199 3.37 14.49 -7.58
C LEU A 199 2.40 15.17 -8.55
N ALA A 200 2.78 16.33 -9.08
CA ALA A 200 1.95 17.04 -10.06
C ALA A 200 1.68 16.21 -11.32
N ALA A 201 2.69 15.49 -11.83
CA ALA A 201 2.55 14.62 -13.00
C ALA A 201 1.58 13.45 -12.74
N HIS A 202 1.71 12.77 -11.60
CA HIS A 202 0.80 11.68 -11.22
C HIS A 202 -0.64 12.17 -11.07
N VAL A 203 -0.84 13.31 -10.38
CA VAL A 203 -2.17 13.87 -10.16
C VAL A 203 -2.80 14.32 -11.47
N ALA A 204 -2.06 15.00 -12.34
CA ALA A 204 -2.56 15.43 -13.65
C ALA A 204 -3.01 14.23 -14.50
N LEU A 205 -2.18 13.18 -14.57
CA LEU A 205 -2.52 11.96 -15.30
C LEU A 205 -3.76 11.27 -14.74
N LEU A 206 -3.87 11.17 -13.42
CA LEU A 206 -5.06 10.54 -12.79
C LEU A 206 -6.32 11.37 -13.06
N GLN A 207 -6.25 12.69 -12.99
CA GLN A 207 -7.39 13.58 -13.27
C GLN A 207 -7.94 13.42 -14.69
N GLU A 208 -7.10 13.15 -15.68
CA GLU A 208 -7.53 12.87 -17.05
C GLU A 208 -8.27 11.52 -17.19
N LEU A 209 -7.97 10.55 -16.34
CA LEU A 209 -8.45 9.16 -16.45
C LEU A 209 -9.60 8.85 -15.49
N ASP A 210 -9.52 9.34 -14.26
CA ASP A 210 -10.48 9.14 -13.18
C ASP A 210 -10.37 10.27 -12.16
N ALA A 211 -10.99 11.40 -12.47
CA ALA A 211 -10.91 12.64 -11.69
C ALA A 211 -11.44 12.52 -10.25
N THR A 212 -12.27 11.52 -9.99
CA THR A 212 -12.92 11.32 -8.68
C THR A 212 -12.24 10.28 -7.81
N ALA A 213 -11.29 9.51 -8.37
CA ALA A 213 -10.61 8.45 -7.65
C ALA A 213 -9.80 8.99 -6.47
N PRO A 214 -9.88 8.35 -5.29
CA PRO A 214 -8.99 8.66 -4.18
C PRO A 214 -7.56 8.26 -4.53
N TRP A 215 -6.62 9.07 -4.07
CA TRP A 215 -5.21 8.80 -4.27
C TRP A 215 -4.38 9.19 -3.05
N MET A 216 -3.23 8.57 -2.88
CA MET A 216 -2.30 8.87 -1.81
C MET A 216 -0.85 8.84 -2.29
N ILE A 217 0.00 9.57 -1.59
CA ILE A 217 1.45 9.40 -1.70
C ILE A 217 1.87 8.19 -0.88
N ALA A 218 2.83 7.44 -1.41
CA ALA A 218 3.47 6.31 -0.76
C ALA A 218 4.94 6.24 -1.18
N GLY A 219 5.75 5.47 -0.48
CA GLY A 219 7.16 5.36 -0.77
C GLY A 219 7.65 3.91 -0.90
N LEU A 220 8.85 3.76 -1.41
CA LEU A 220 9.62 2.54 -1.24
C LEU A 220 11.08 2.93 -0.97
N SER A 221 11.55 2.67 0.27
CA SER A 221 12.87 3.08 0.75
C SER A 221 13.12 4.59 0.63
N VAL A 222 12.10 5.41 0.91
CA VAL A 222 12.19 6.87 0.82
C VAL A 222 11.25 7.56 1.81
N ASP A 223 11.60 8.77 2.22
CA ASP A 223 10.74 9.63 3.03
C ASP A 223 9.84 10.50 2.13
N VAL A 224 8.53 10.27 2.17
CA VAL A 224 7.54 11.04 1.41
C VAL A 224 6.92 12.20 2.20
N ARG A 225 7.25 12.35 3.49
CA ARG A 225 6.69 13.40 4.34
C ARG A 225 6.87 14.82 3.80
N PRO A 226 7.97 15.16 3.09
CA PRO A 226 8.11 16.48 2.45
C PRO A 226 7.00 16.83 1.44
N LEU A 227 6.27 15.84 0.91
CA LEU A 227 5.16 16.06 -0.01
C LEU A 227 3.80 16.21 0.68
N ILE A 228 3.69 16.01 2.01
CA ILE A 228 2.39 15.97 2.71
C ILE A 228 1.62 17.28 2.54
N ALA A 229 2.25 18.43 2.70
CA ALA A 229 1.56 19.72 2.58
C ALA A 229 0.94 19.90 1.18
N GLU A 230 1.68 19.59 0.12
CA GLU A 230 1.16 19.67 -1.25
C GLU A 230 0.09 18.59 -1.52
N THR A 231 0.25 17.40 -0.95
CA THR A 231 -0.75 16.32 -1.02
C THR A 231 -2.07 16.76 -0.43
N VAL A 232 -2.06 17.33 0.77
CA VAL A 232 -3.25 17.87 1.44
C VAL A 232 -3.89 18.99 0.62
N ALA A 233 -3.10 19.94 0.13
CA ALA A 233 -3.59 21.04 -0.71
C ALA A 233 -4.27 20.55 -1.99
N ARG A 234 -3.79 19.47 -2.60
CA ARG A 234 -4.36 18.84 -3.80
C ARG A 234 -5.48 17.83 -3.49
N GLY A 235 -5.77 17.58 -2.22
CA GLY A 235 -6.84 16.69 -1.77
C GLY A 235 -6.51 15.21 -1.85
N GLY A 236 -5.26 14.86 -1.75
CA GLY A 236 -4.79 13.48 -1.63
C GLY A 236 -4.67 13.01 -0.18
N HIS A 237 -4.23 11.78 -0.04
CA HIS A 237 -4.04 11.07 1.22
C HIS A 237 -2.57 10.65 1.39
N VAL A 238 -2.23 10.06 2.53
CA VAL A 238 -0.84 9.80 2.90
C VAL A 238 -0.67 8.35 3.34
N ARG A 239 0.36 7.67 2.84
CA ARG A 239 0.83 6.40 3.38
C ARG A 239 2.25 6.57 3.92
N VAL A 240 2.49 6.04 5.13
CA VAL A 240 3.78 6.02 5.81
C VAL A 240 4.00 4.67 6.51
N GLY A 241 5.18 4.42 7.01
CA GLY A 241 5.50 3.23 7.79
C GLY A 241 6.80 2.57 7.36
N LEU A 242 7.20 1.53 8.08
CA LEU A 242 8.51 0.88 7.91
C LEU A 242 8.65 0.11 6.59
N GLU A 243 7.55 -0.25 5.94
CA GLU A 243 7.61 -0.80 4.59
C GLU A 243 8.14 0.22 3.59
N ASP A 244 7.69 1.47 3.73
CA ASP A 244 7.95 2.55 2.77
C ASP A 244 9.18 3.39 3.14
N ALA A 245 9.48 3.50 4.43
CA ALA A 245 10.51 4.36 4.99
C ALA A 245 11.93 4.02 4.49
N PRO A 246 12.88 4.97 4.55
CA PRO A 246 14.28 4.70 4.25
C PRO A 246 14.78 3.48 5.02
N LEU A 247 15.43 2.55 4.31
CA LEU A 247 15.97 1.34 4.92
C LEU A 247 17.00 1.69 6.01
N GLY A 248 16.99 0.89 7.09
CA GLY A 248 17.86 1.11 8.24
C GLY A 248 17.37 2.18 9.22
N THR A 249 16.17 2.78 9.02
CA THR A 249 15.63 3.76 9.96
C THR A 249 15.47 3.18 11.36
N GLN A 250 15.74 4.01 12.37
CA GLN A 250 15.53 3.66 13.78
C GLN A 250 14.15 4.16 14.30
N THR A 251 13.41 4.88 13.48
CA THR A 251 12.08 5.38 13.79
C THR A 251 11.06 4.28 13.60
N GLY A 252 10.23 3.98 14.62
CA GLY A 252 9.17 2.97 14.55
C GLY A 252 7.90 3.50 13.88
N ASN A 253 6.96 2.61 13.55
CA ASN A 253 5.73 2.93 12.83
C ASN A 253 4.86 3.98 13.51
N VAL A 254 4.69 3.91 14.83
CA VAL A 254 3.90 4.89 15.59
C VAL A 254 4.42 6.32 15.38
N ALA A 255 5.74 6.51 15.47
CA ALA A 255 6.34 7.84 15.28
C ALA A 255 6.21 8.33 13.82
N TRP A 256 6.25 7.42 12.83
CA TRP A 256 5.94 7.78 11.43
C TRP A 256 4.50 8.26 11.27
N VAL A 257 3.53 7.60 11.93
CA VAL A 257 2.12 7.99 11.90
C VAL A 257 1.90 9.30 12.63
N GLU A 258 2.44 9.48 13.85
CA GLU A 258 2.31 10.71 14.63
C GLU A 258 2.86 11.93 13.88
N GLU A 259 4.00 11.76 13.22
CA GLU A 259 4.59 12.84 12.41
C GLU A 259 3.74 13.15 11.16
N ALA A 260 3.19 12.12 10.48
CA ALA A 260 2.27 12.35 9.38
C ALA A 260 0.99 13.08 9.85
N VAL A 261 0.44 12.70 10.99
CA VAL A 261 -0.71 13.38 11.64
C VAL A 261 -0.41 14.85 11.90
N ARG A 262 0.76 15.14 12.47
CA ARG A 262 1.21 16.52 12.73
C ARG A 262 1.26 17.34 11.44
N LEU A 263 1.95 16.80 10.41
CA LEU A 263 2.13 17.49 9.13
C LEU A 263 0.81 17.70 8.37
N VAL A 264 -0.11 16.73 8.42
CA VAL A 264 -1.45 16.87 7.83
C VAL A 264 -2.22 18.01 8.50
N ARG A 265 -2.18 18.09 9.84
CA ARG A 265 -2.85 19.18 10.59
C ARG A 265 -2.22 20.55 10.31
N GLU A 266 -0.90 20.63 10.26
CA GLU A 266 -0.17 21.85 9.90
C GLU A 266 -0.49 22.33 8.49
N ALA A 267 -0.75 21.41 7.58
CA ALA A 267 -1.22 21.72 6.21
C ALA A 267 -2.73 22.08 6.14
N GLY A 268 -3.42 22.16 7.27
CA GLY A 268 -4.86 22.50 7.36
C GLY A 268 -5.78 21.32 7.02
N GLY A 269 -5.28 20.08 6.97
CA GLY A 269 -6.07 18.87 6.80
C GLY A 269 -6.76 18.42 8.10
N GLU A 270 -7.91 17.76 7.97
CA GLU A 270 -8.58 17.03 9.03
C GLU A 270 -8.33 15.53 8.86
N LEU A 271 -8.13 14.80 9.96
CA LEU A 271 -7.90 13.36 9.89
C LEU A 271 -9.22 12.61 9.61
N ALA A 272 -9.16 11.68 8.66
CA ALA A 272 -10.25 10.75 8.45
C ALA A 272 -10.22 9.63 9.50
N THR A 273 -11.39 9.13 9.85
CA THR A 273 -11.58 7.89 10.60
C THR A 273 -11.69 6.69 9.63
N ALA A 274 -11.62 5.47 10.15
CA ALA A 274 -11.92 4.26 9.38
C ALA A 274 -13.34 4.30 8.77
N ALA A 275 -14.30 4.87 9.49
CA ALA A 275 -15.67 5.04 8.99
C ALA A 275 -15.74 6.00 7.79
N ASP A 276 -14.95 7.07 7.80
CA ASP A 276 -14.85 8.01 6.67
C ASP A 276 -14.25 7.33 5.43
N VAL A 277 -13.22 6.49 5.62
CA VAL A 277 -12.62 5.69 4.54
C VAL A 277 -13.67 4.76 3.91
N ARG A 278 -14.39 4.00 4.73
CA ARG A 278 -15.44 3.09 4.25
C ARG A 278 -16.57 3.83 3.54
N ALA A 279 -16.94 5.00 4.02
CA ALA A 279 -17.99 5.81 3.38
C ALA A 279 -17.58 6.31 1.99
N ALA A 280 -16.32 6.65 1.80
CA ALA A 280 -15.79 7.16 0.55
C ALA A 280 -15.55 6.07 -0.52
N LEU A 281 -15.46 4.79 -0.12
CA LEU A 281 -15.18 3.65 -1.00
C LEU A 281 -16.45 2.79 -1.31
N LYS A 282 -17.59 3.18 -0.79
CA LYS A 282 -18.89 2.54 -1.10
C LYS A 282 -19.38 2.96 -2.48
#